data_fd6d9ac75f325466abd25de7a440591e
#
_entry.id   fd6d9ac75f325466abd25de7a440591e
#
_cell.length_a   1.000
_cell.length_b   1.000
_cell.length_c   1.000
_cell.angle_alpha   90.00
_cell.angle_beta   90.00
_cell.angle_gamma   90.00
#
_symmetry.space_group_name_H-M   'P 1'
#
loop_
_entity.id
_entity.type
_entity.pdbx_description
1 polymer ?
#
loop_
_entity_poly.entity_id
_entity_poly.type
_entity_poly.pdbx_seq_one_letter_code
_entity_poly.pdbx_strand_id
1 'polypeptide(L)' 'MTFREWITSLRLEYAKNILKKHPEINIQKLAESSGFLSQSNFIKLFSEKEGCTPAKWKKSNRE' A
#
# COMPACT_ATOMS: atom_id res chain seq x y z
N MET A 1 7.61 -9.66 16.27
CA MET A 1 6.54 -9.15 15.39
C MET A 1 5.19 -9.65 15.86
N THR A 2 4.25 -8.76 16.02
CA THR A 2 2.91 -9.14 16.44
C THR A 2 2.11 -9.68 15.27
N PHE A 3 1.00 -10.36 15.59
CA PHE A 3 0.11 -10.87 14.55
C PHE A 3 -0.40 -9.73 13.66
N ARG A 4 -0.76 -8.61 14.31
CA ARG A 4 -1.28 -7.45 13.59
C ARG A 4 -0.24 -6.87 12.62
N GLU A 5 1.01 -6.79 13.08
CA GLU A 5 2.09 -6.30 12.23
C GLU A 5 2.32 -7.22 11.03
N TRP A 6 2.23 -8.51 11.28
CA TRP A 6 2.39 -9.49 10.20
C TRP A 6 1.31 -9.35 9.14
N ILE A 7 0.06 -9.21 9.59
CA ILE A 7 -1.07 -9.04 8.67
C ILE A 7 -0.92 -7.74 7.88
N THR A 8 -0.52 -6.66 8.55
CA THR A 8 -0.33 -5.39 7.88
C THR A 8 0.75 -5.49 6.81
N SER A 9 1.85 -6.19 7.13
CA SER A 9 2.92 -6.39 6.16
C SER A 9 2.44 -7.13 4.93
N LEU A 10 1.62 -8.18 5.12
CA LEU A 10 1.06 -8.94 4.01
C LEU A 10 0.16 -8.07 3.14
N ARG A 11 -0.65 -7.25 3.78
CA ARG A 11 -1.55 -6.36 3.04
C ARG A 11 -0.78 -5.34 2.23
N LEU A 12 0.30 -4.81 2.79
CA LEU A 12 1.14 -3.85 2.09
C LEU A 12 1.85 -4.50 0.91
N GLU A 13 2.32 -5.73 1.09
CA GLU A 13 2.94 -6.47 -0.01
C GLU A 13 1.96 -6.67 -1.15
N TYR A 14 0.74 -7.05 -0.80
CA TYR A 14 -0.31 -7.23 -1.80
C TYR A 14 -0.58 -5.93 -2.55
N ALA A 15 -0.66 -4.83 -1.80
CA ALA A 15 -0.91 -3.52 -2.40
C ALA A 15 0.22 -3.13 -3.35
N LYS A 16 1.47 -3.39 -2.95
CA LYS A 16 2.61 -3.07 -3.80
C LYS A 16 2.58 -3.86 -5.11
N ASN A 17 2.18 -5.13 -5.03
CA ASN A 17 2.07 -5.96 -6.23
C ASN A 17 1.01 -5.42 -7.17
N ILE A 18 -0.15 -5.04 -6.63
CA ILE A 18 -1.21 -4.46 -7.45
C ILE A 18 -0.73 -3.17 -8.09
N LEU A 19 -0.05 -2.34 -7.31
CA LEU A 19 0.41 -1.05 -7.79
C LEU A 19 1.43 -1.20 -8.93
N LYS A 20 2.26 -2.24 -8.86
CA LYS A 20 3.22 -2.50 -9.92
C LYS A 20 2.53 -2.92 -11.22
N LYS A 21 1.49 -3.74 -11.10
CA LYS A 21 0.75 -4.22 -12.26
C LYS A 21 -0.20 -3.18 -12.82
N HIS A 22 -0.75 -2.35 -11.96
CA HIS A 22 -1.75 -1.36 -12.33
C HIS A 22 -1.40 -0.01 -11.76
N PRO A 23 -0.35 0.65 -12.28
CA PRO A 23 0.09 1.94 -11.70
C PRO A 23 -0.94 3.04 -11.80
N GLU A 24 -1.95 2.86 -12.64
CA GLU A 24 -3.02 3.85 -12.79
C GLU A 24 -4.13 3.67 -11.77
N ILE A 25 -4.03 2.65 -10.92
CA ILE A 25 -5.11 2.36 -9.99
C ILE A 25 -5.32 3.50 -8.99
N ASN A 26 -6.58 3.73 -8.65
CA ASN A 26 -6.98 4.74 -7.67
C ASN A 26 -6.53 4.28 -6.28
N ILE A 27 -5.99 5.19 -5.48
CA ILE A 27 -5.49 4.86 -4.15
C ILE A 27 -6.58 4.31 -3.26
N GLN A 28 -7.79 4.87 -3.35
CA GLN A 28 -8.91 4.38 -2.56
C GLN A 28 -9.23 2.93 -2.93
N LYS A 29 -9.23 2.64 -4.22
CA LYS A 29 -9.48 1.29 -4.71
C LYS A 29 -8.39 0.34 -4.24
N LEU A 30 -7.15 0.82 -4.28
CA LEU A 30 -6.01 0.03 -3.84
C LEU A 30 -6.13 -0.33 -2.36
N ALA A 31 -6.50 0.65 -1.54
CA ALA A 31 -6.68 0.41 -0.11
C ALA A 31 -7.76 -0.63 0.15
N GLU A 32 -8.89 -0.49 -0.55
CA GLU A 32 -10.00 -1.43 -0.40
C GLU A 32 -9.61 -2.84 -0.83
N SER A 33 -8.93 -2.94 -1.96
CA SER A 33 -8.50 -4.24 -2.48
C SER A 33 -7.49 -4.91 -1.57
N SER A 34 -6.72 -4.12 -0.84
CA SER A 34 -5.69 -4.66 0.05
C SER A 34 -6.19 -4.91 1.46
N GLY A 35 -7.47 -4.65 1.72
CA GLY A 35 -8.07 -4.97 3.01
C GLY A 35 -7.89 -3.92 4.08
N PHE A 36 -7.61 -2.68 3.70
CA PHE A 36 -7.48 -1.59 4.66
C PHE A 36 -8.84 -0.93 4.91
N LEU A 37 -9.02 -0.41 6.13
CA LEU A 37 -10.28 0.19 6.52
C LEU A 37 -10.61 1.47 5.77
N SER A 38 -9.57 2.25 5.47
CA SER A 38 -9.76 3.52 4.79
C SER A 38 -8.51 3.89 4.02
N GLN A 39 -8.67 4.84 3.11
CA GLN A 39 -7.54 5.34 2.34
C GLN A 39 -6.51 5.99 3.26
N SER A 40 -6.97 6.77 4.22
CA SER A 40 -6.08 7.44 5.16
C SER A 40 -5.26 6.43 5.95
N ASN A 41 -5.90 5.37 6.43
CA ASN A 41 -5.23 4.33 7.18
C ASN A 41 -4.17 3.65 6.33
N PHE A 42 -4.52 3.34 5.08
CA PHE A 42 -3.60 2.71 4.14
C PHE A 42 -2.38 3.60 3.90
N ILE A 43 -2.59 4.87 3.61
CA ILE A 43 -1.50 5.79 3.33
C ILE A 43 -0.58 5.93 4.53
N LYS A 44 -1.16 6.03 5.72
CA LYS A 44 -0.36 6.16 6.94
C LYS A 44 0.53 4.94 7.14
N LEU A 45 -0.05 3.75 7.07
CA LEU A 45 0.71 2.53 7.29
C LEU A 45 1.73 2.29 6.19
N PHE A 46 1.36 2.57 4.96
CA PHE A 46 2.29 2.45 3.84
C PHE A 46 3.50 3.36 4.04
N SER A 47 3.23 4.61 4.41
CA SER A 47 4.30 5.58 4.62
C SER A 47 5.24 5.16 5.74
N GLU A 48 4.69 4.61 6.81
CA GLU A 48 5.50 4.16 7.93
C GLU A 48 6.41 3.00 7.56
N LYS A 49 5.91 2.10 6.74
CA LYS A 49 6.68 0.91 6.35
C LYS A 49 7.64 1.19 5.21
N GLU A 50 7.21 1.95 4.22
CA GLU A 50 8.00 2.17 3.00
C GLU A 50 8.79 3.47 3.00
N GLY A 51 8.49 4.36 3.93
CA GLY A 51 9.17 5.64 4.00
C GLY A 51 8.64 6.70 3.06
N CYS A 52 7.59 6.40 2.32
CA CYS A 52 6.97 7.35 1.42
C CYS A 52 5.54 6.95 1.11
N THR A 53 4.77 7.89 0.57
CA THR A 53 3.38 7.60 0.23
C THR A 53 3.30 6.66 -0.96
N PRO A 54 2.16 5.97 -1.14
CA PRO A 54 1.98 5.08 -2.30
C PRO A 54 2.16 5.79 -3.63
N ALA A 55 1.70 7.03 -3.73
CA ALA A 55 1.84 7.79 -4.96
C ALA A 55 3.31 8.05 -5.28
N LYS A 56 4.07 8.41 -4.26
CA LYS A 56 5.50 8.67 -4.41
C LYS A 56 6.25 7.38 -4.70
N TRP A 57 5.88 6.32 -4.03
CA TRP A 57 6.49 5.00 -4.23
C TRP A 57 6.30 4.53 -5.66
N LYS A 58 5.09 4.73 -6.19
CA LYS A 58 4.75 4.36 -7.55
C LYS A 58 5.66 5.08 -8.54
N LYS A 59 5.86 6.38 -8.32
CA LYS A 59 6.73 7.18 -9.17
C LYS A 59 8.17 6.69 -9.13
N SER A 60 8.67 6.41 -7.94
CA SER A 60 10.05 5.98 -7.75
C SER A 60 10.33 4.63 -8.38
N ASN A 61 9.34 3.75 -8.40
CA ASN A 61 9.51 2.39 -8.88
C ASN A 61 9.08 2.18 -10.32
N ARG A 62 8.75 3.25 -11.02
CA ARG A 62 8.35 3.15 -12.40
C ARG A 62 9.59 3.03 -13.26
N GLU A 63 9.59 2.04 -14.09
CA GLU A 63 10.70 1.80 -15.01
C GLU A 63 10.33 2.22 -16.40
#